data_6716ff9263e4f4114337319afcb8ebd3
#
_entry.id   6716ff9263e4f4114337319afcb8ebd3
#
_cell.length_a   1.000
_cell.length_b   1.000
_cell.length_c   1.000
_cell.angle_alpha   90.00
_cell.angle_beta   90.00
_cell.angle_gamma   90.00
#
_symmetry.space_group_name_H-M   'P 1'
#
loop_
_entity.id
_entity.type
_entity.pdbx_description
1 polymer ?
#
loop_
_entity_poly.entity_id
_entity_poly.type
_entity_poly.pdbx_seq_one_letter_code
_entity_poly.pdbx_strand_id
1 'polypeptide(L)'
;MKAKEGIVEFINQVLRAELTAVHQYLLHGAMCKHWGYERLFDHFNHLAQEEVGHSSGLIDHILYLEGVPDVEHLDQVSRGKTVPDLFTADLGFEHEDVELLRKAIVHCAKVGDFTTRHMLEDMIEDSEEHIDWFETQLRTIKQVGIENYMSEQMKEDKA
;
A
#
# COMPACT_ATOMS: atom_id res chain seq x y z
N MET A 1 6.04 17.03 -20.96
CA MET A 1 6.84 16.06 -21.75
C MET A 1 5.94 14.88 -22.10
N LYS A 2 5.88 14.49 -23.35
CA LYS A 2 5.05 13.34 -23.75
C LYS A 2 5.54 12.03 -23.14
N ALA A 3 4.60 11.26 -22.61
CA ALA A 3 4.87 9.92 -22.15
C ALA A 3 5.36 9.01 -23.27
N LYS A 4 6.22 8.06 -22.92
CA LYS A 4 6.54 6.94 -23.80
C LYS A 4 5.39 5.94 -23.79
N GLU A 5 5.37 5.08 -24.83
CA GLU A 5 4.30 4.11 -25.04
C GLU A 5 4.01 3.26 -23.80
N GLY A 6 2.73 3.15 -23.41
CA GLY A 6 2.25 2.31 -22.31
C GLY A 6 2.55 2.85 -20.91
N ILE A 7 3.31 3.93 -20.75
CA ILE A 7 3.68 4.43 -19.41
C ILE A 7 2.48 4.97 -18.64
N VAL A 8 1.65 5.80 -19.26
CA VAL A 8 0.49 6.39 -18.57
C VAL A 8 -0.48 5.30 -18.13
N GLU A 9 -0.68 4.28 -18.95
CA GLU A 9 -1.52 3.14 -18.62
C GLU A 9 -1.02 2.37 -17.39
N PHE A 10 0.30 2.09 -17.34
CA PHE A 10 0.89 1.43 -16.18
C PHE A 10 0.81 2.29 -14.92
N ILE A 11 1.15 3.58 -15.00
CA ILE A 11 1.09 4.46 -13.83
C ILE A 11 -0.35 4.60 -13.32
N ASN A 12 -1.35 4.65 -14.20
CA ASN A 12 -2.74 4.68 -13.80
C ASN A 12 -3.19 3.37 -13.12
N GLN A 13 -2.67 2.21 -13.53
CA GLN A 13 -2.90 0.96 -12.82
C GLN A 13 -2.29 0.99 -11.41
N VAL A 14 -1.06 1.50 -11.28
CA VAL A 14 -0.41 1.67 -9.98
C VAL A 14 -1.18 2.67 -9.13
N LEU A 15 -1.59 3.82 -9.68
CA LEU A 15 -2.42 4.81 -8.98
C LEU A 15 -3.72 4.22 -8.44
N ARG A 16 -4.38 3.37 -9.22
CA ARG A 16 -5.58 2.66 -8.78
C ARG A 16 -5.28 1.76 -7.57
N ALA A 17 -4.17 1.02 -7.57
CA ALA A 17 -3.76 0.19 -6.45
C ALA A 17 -3.45 1.04 -5.21
N GLU A 18 -2.71 2.14 -5.35
CA GLU A 18 -2.36 3.04 -4.24
C GLU A 18 -3.59 3.72 -3.62
N LEU A 19 -4.51 4.22 -4.44
CA LEU A 19 -5.78 4.79 -3.94
C LEU A 19 -6.64 3.74 -3.25
N THR A 20 -6.67 2.51 -3.73
CA THR A 20 -7.33 1.39 -3.06
C THR A 20 -6.69 1.10 -1.71
N ALA A 21 -5.35 1.09 -1.64
CA ALA A 21 -4.60 0.91 -0.40
C ALA A 21 -4.92 1.99 0.63
N VAL A 22 -5.01 3.27 0.23
CA VAL A 22 -5.45 4.36 1.12
C VAL A 22 -6.79 4.02 1.78
N HIS A 23 -7.78 3.62 0.99
CA HIS A 23 -9.11 3.27 1.49
C HIS A 23 -9.08 2.06 2.41
N GLN A 24 -8.33 1.02 2.04
CA GLN A 24 -8.22 -0.21 2.81
C GLN A 24 -7.54 0.03 4.16
N TYR A 25 -6.44 0.76 4.18
CA TYR A 25 -5.73 1.07 5.43
C TYR A 25 -6.50 2.02 6.34
N LEU A 26 -7.22 3.00 5.78
CA LEU A 26 -8.12 3.85 6.58
C LEU A 26 -9.23 3.01 7.23
N LEU A 27 -9.86 2.10 6.49
CA LEU A 27 -10.87 1.21 7.03
C LEU A 27 -10.32 0.30 8.12
N HIS A 28 -9.21 -0.39 7.87
CA HIS A 28 -8.59 -1.32 8.79
C HIS A 28 -8.12 -0.62 10.06
N GLY A 29 -7.53 0.57 9.93
CA GLY A 29 -7.16 1.40 11.08
C GLY A 29 -8.37 1.79 11.93
N ALA A 30 -9.44 2.27 11.32
CA ALA A 30 -10.67 2.62 12.02
C ALA A 30 -11.31 1.42 12.72
N MET A 31 -11.28 0.24 12.09
CA MET A 31 -11.75 -1.01 12.72
C MET A 31 -10.91 -1.36 13.94
N CYS A 32 -9.59 -1.30 13.85
CA CYS A 32 -8.69 -1.56 14.97
C CYS A 32 -8.93 -0.58 16.12
N LYS A 33 -9.09 0.70 15.83
CA LYS A 33 -9.44 1.71 16.84
C LYS A 33 -10.75 1.41 17.53
N HIS A 34 -11.77 1.06 16.77
CA HIS A 34 -13.09 0.68 17.30
C HIS A 34 -13.03 -0.55 18.21
N TRP A 35 -12.13 -1.48 17.91
CA TRP A 35 -11.89 -2.67 18.73
C TRP A 35 -11.00 -2.41 19.97
N GLY A 36 -10.43 -1.21 20.11
CA GLY A 36 -9.58 -0.82 21.23
C GLY A 36 -8.08 -1.08 21.00
N TYR A 37 -7.63 -1.28 19.77
CA TYR A 37 -6.24 -1.56 19.41
C TYR A 37 -5.56 -0.31 18.85
N GLU A 38 -5.26 0.65 19.73
CA GLU A 38 -4.72 1.97 19.37
C GLU A 38 -3.36 1.89 18.64
N ARG A 39 -2.47 0.97 19.06
CA ARG A 39 -1.17 0.80 18.38
C ARG A 39 -1.32 0.38 16.92
N LEU A 40 -2.26 -0.52 16.62
CA LEU A 40 -2.55 -0.92 15.25
C LEU A 40 -3.22 0.19 14.46
N PHE A 41 -4.12 0.96 15.08
CA PHE A 41 -4.69 2.15 14.45
C PHE A 41 -3.59 3.11 14.00
N ASP A 42 -2.65 3.44 14.89
CA ASP A 42 -1.55 4.36 14.59
C ASP A 42 -0.71 3.86 13.41
N HIS A 43 -0.42 2.56 13.38
CA HIS A 43 0.33 1.95 12.28
C HIS A 43 -0.43 1.99 10.96
N PHE A 44 -1.69 1.58 10.93
CA PHE A 44 -2.52 1.65 9.72
C PHE A 44 -2.69 3.07 9.21
N ASN A 45 -2.84 4.03 10.11
CA ASN A 45 -2.92 5.44 9.72
C ASN A 45 -1.61 5.92 9.08
N HIS A 46 -0.47 5.48 9.61
CA HIS A 46 0.83 5.76 9.00
C HIS A 46 0.94 5.18 7.59
N LEU A 47 0.57 3.91 7.39
CA LEU A 47 0.53 3.28 6.07
C LEU A 47 -0.39 4.06 5.12
N ALA A 48 -1.58 4.43 5.55
CA ALA A 48 -2.51 5.21 4.73
C ALA A 48 -1.90 6.54 4.28
N GLN A 49 -1.16 7.25 5.15
CA GLN A 49 -0.49 8.50 4.79
C GLN A 49 0.65 8.29 3.79
N GLU A 50 1.40 7.20 3.89
CA GLU A 50 2.41 6.84 2.89
C GLU A 50 1.77 6.64 1.51
N GLU A 51 0.66 5.91 1.43
CA GLU A 51 -0.05 5.68 0.15
C GLU A 51 -0.69 6.96 -0.41
N VAL A 52 -1.10 7.89 0.44
CA VAL A 52 -1.52 9.24 0.00
C VAL A 52 -0.34 9.94 -0.69
N GLY A 53 0.85 9.86 -0.11
CA GLY A 53 2.07 10.41 -0.69
C GLY A 53 2.40 9.81 -2.06
N HIS A 54 2.36 8.48 -2.18
CA HIS A 54 2.54 7.77 -3.45
C HIS A 54 1.51 8.20 -4.48
N SER A 55 0.24 8.22 -4.11
CA SER A 55 -0.86 8.64 -5.00
C SER A 55 -0.69 10.07 -5.51
N SER A 56 -0.32 11.00 -4.63
CA SER A 56 -0.06 12.40 -5.00
C SER A 56 1.09 12.50 -5.99
N GLY A 57 2.19 11.80 -5.73
CA GLY A 57 3.35 11.77 -6.64
C GLY A 57 3.02 11.18 -8.01
N LEU A 58 2.22 10.11 -8.05
CA LEU A 58 1.77 9.50 -9.32
C LEU A 58 0.87 10.45 -10.12
N ILE A 59 -0.07 11.14 -9.47
CA ILE A 59 -0.93 12.14 -10.11
C ILE A 59 -0.08 13.24 -10.75
N ASP A 60 0.84 13.83 -9.99
CA ASP A 60 1.75 14.87 -10.49
C ASP A 60 2.58 14.39 -11.68
N HIS A 61 3.10 13.16 -11.59
CA HIS A 61 3.92 12.58 -12.65
C HIS A 61 3.11 12.28 -13.92
N ILE A 62 1.88 11.79 -13.81
CA ILE A 62 0.99 11.57 -14.97
C ILE A 62 0.70 12.90 -15.67
N LEU A 63 0.43 13.98 -14.91
CA LEU A 63 0.22 15.32 -15.47
C LEU A 63 1.48 15.86 -16.14
N TYR A 64 2.65 15.66 -15.53
CA TYR A 64 3.94 16.01 -16.14
C TYR A 64 4.15 15.30 -17.49
N LEU A 65 3.70 14.07 -17.62
CA LEU A 65 3.74 13.28 -18.86
C LEU A 65 2.61 13.61 -19.85
N GLU A 66 1.84 14.67 -19.60
CA GLU A 66 0.68 15.09 -20.41
C GLU A 66 -0.41 14.00 -20.49
N GLY A 67 -0.48 13.12 -19.49
CA GLY A 67 -1.50 12.10 -19.34
C GLY A 67 -2.69 12.60 -18.51
N VAL A 68 -3.68 11.75 -18.36
CA VAL A 68 -4.87 11.99 -17.52
C VAL A 68 -4.84 11.04 -16.34
N PRO A 69 -4.69 11.54 -15.10
CA PRO A 69 -4.77 10.68 -13.91
C PRO A 69 -6.18 10.09 -13.75
N ASP A 70 -6.26 8.77 -13.59
CA ASP A 70 -7.52 8.09 -13.28
C ASP A 70 -7.68 7.99 -11.76
N VAL A 71 -8.52 8.85 -11.19
CA VAL A 71 -8.83 8.89 -9.76
C VAL A 71 -10.24 8.37 -9.45
N GLU A 72 -10.95 7.85 -10.46
CA GLU A 72 -12.34 7.44 -10.34
C GLU A 72 -12.52 5.93 -10.10
N HIS A 73 -11.54 5.12 -10.49
CA HIS A 73 -11.60 3.67 -10.39
C HIS A 73 -10.79 3.16 -9.20
N LEU A 74 -11.46 2.40 -8.33
CA LEU A 74 -10.86 1.69 -7.20
C LEU A 74 -11.08 0.19 -7.36
N ASP A 75 -10.17 -0.60 -6.79
CA ASP A 75 -10.39 -2.02 -6.62
C ASP A 75 -11.25 -2.30 -5.39
N GLN A 76 -11.70 -3.53 -5.25
CA GLN A 76 -12.49 -3.92 -4.11
C GLN A 76 -11.65 -3.87 -2.83
N VAL A 77 -12.14 -3.14 -1.82
CA VAL A 77 -11.55 -3.11 -0.49
C VAL A 77 -11.91 -4.39 0.26
N SER A 78 -10.91 -5.07 0.79
CA SER A 78 -11.08 -6.26 1.60
C SER A 78 -11.55 -5.92 3.00
N ARG A 79 -12.46 -6.74 3.55
CA ARG A 79 -12.98 -6.59 4.92
C ARG A 79 -12.71 -7.88 5.68
N GLY A 80 -11.98 -7.77 6.77
CA GLY A 80 -11.80 -8.88 7.71
C GLY A 80 -12.72 -8.76 8.92
N LYS A 81 -12.80 -9.82 9.71
CA LYS A 81 -13.56 -9.86 10.97
C LYS A 81 -12.64 -9.82 12.19
N THR A 82 -11.39 -10.14 12.02
CA THR A 82 -10.37 -10.22 13.07
C THR A 82 -9.09 -9.53 12.60
N VAL A 83 -8.21 -9.15 13.51
CA VAL A 83 -6.91 -8.55 13.15
C VAL A 83 -6.07 -9.45 12.24
N PRO A 84 -5.93 -10.77 12.49
CA PRO A 84 -5.24 -11.65 11.55
C PRO A 84 -5.85 -11.67 10.14
N ASP A 85 -7.18 -11.54 10.03
CA ASP A 85 -7.84 -11.44 8.72
C ASP A 85 -7.41 -10.17 7.99
N LEU A 86 -7.32 -9.02 8.70
CA LEU A 86 -6.87 -7.77 8.12
C LEU A 86 -5.43 -7.91 7.62
N PHE A 87 -4.53 -8.45 8.43
CA PHE A 87 -3.14 -8.64 8.05
C PHE A 87 -2.97 -9.57 6.84
N THR A 88 -3.74 -10.66 6.80
CA THR A 88 -3.71 -11.60 5.67
C THR A 88 -4.20 -10.95 4.38
N ALA A 89 -5.27 -10.17 4.46
CA ALA A 89 -5.82 -9.45 3.31
C ALA A 89 -4.82 -8.40 2.79
N ASP A 90 -4.22 -7.61 3.70
CA ASP A 90 -3.28 -6.56 3.35
C ASP A 90 -1.97 -7.13 2.81
N LEU A 91 -1.47 -8.22 3.39
CA LEU A 91 -0.31 -8.93 2.87
C LEU A 91 -0.53 -9.42 1.44
N GLY A 92 -1.69 -10.00 1.16
CA GLY A 92 -2.06 -10.41 -0.20
C GLY A 92 -2.12 -9.24 -1.18
N PHE A 93 -2.69 -8.13 -0.74
CA PHE A 93 -2.75 -6.89 -1.52
C PHE A 93 -1.36 -6.35 -1.86
N GLU A 94 -0.46 -6.28 -0.88
CA GLU A 94 0.91 -5.80 -1.09
C GLU A 94 1.69 -6.71 -2.05
N HIS A 95 1.51 -8.02 -2.00
CA HIS A 95 2.12 -8.93 -2.96
C HIS A 95 1.62 -8.68 -4.39
N GLU A 96 0.34 -8.42 -4.58
CA GLU A 96 -0.21 -8.07 -5.90
C GLU A 96 0.33 -6.73 -6.40
N ASP A 97 0.46 -5.75 -5.51
CA ASP A 97 1.02 -4.43 -5.84
C ASP A 97 2.50 -4.53 -6.25
N VAL A 98 3.31 -5.27 -5.50
CA VAL A 98 4.71 -5.53 -5.86
C VAL A 98 4.83 -6.16 -7.26
N GLU A 99 3.97 -7.11 -7.61
CA GLU A 99 3.97 -7.70 -8.95
C GLU A 99 3.57 -6.71 -10.04
N LEU A 100 2.63 -5.82 -9.77
CA LEU A 100 2.25 -4.74 -10.68
C LEU A 100 3.41 -3.75 -10.88
N LEU A 101 4.05 -3.31 -9.78
CA LEU A 101 5.21 -2.42 -9.82
C LEU A 101 6.37 -3.04 -10.61
N ARG A 102 6.67 -4.32 -10.41
CA ARG A 102 7.70 -5.04 -11.19
C ARG A 102 7.43 -5.01 -12.69
N LYS A 103 6.20 -5.27 -13.09
CA LYS A 103 5.80 -5.21 -14.51
C LYS A 103 5.97 -3.81 -15.09
N ALA A 104 5.56 -2.79 -14.34
CA ALA A 104 5.70 -1.39 -14.74
C ALA A 104 7.18 -0.99 -14.85
N ILE A 105 8.01 -1.36 -13.88
CA ILE A 105 9.47 -1.10 -13.88
C ILE A 105 10.15 -1.74 -15.10
N VAL A 106 9.83 -3.00 -15.39
CA VAL A 106 10.37 -3.71 -16.57
C VAL A 106 9.95 -3.00 -17.86
N HIS A 107 8.70 -2.57 -17.94
CA HIS A 107 8.22 -1.83 -19.11
C HIS A 107 8.94 -0.46 -19.25
N CYS A 108 9.13 0.27 -18.18
CA CYS A 108 9.89 1.52 -18.17
C CYS A 108 11.31 1.33 -18.74
N ALA A 109 11.99 0.28 -18.28
CA ALA A 109 13.33 -0.05 -18.79
C ALA A 109 13.30 -0.36 -20.30
N LYS A 110 12.30 -1.13 -20.76
CA LYS A 110 12.13 -1.50 -22.17
C LYS A 110 11.96 -0.29 -23.09
N VAL A 111 11.17 0.71 -22.67
CA VAL A 111 10.93 1.93 -23.46
C VAL A 111 11.92 3.06 -23.16
N GLY A 112 12.84 2.85 -22.22
CA GLY A 112 13.87 3.82 -21.82
C GLY A 112 13.32 5.00 -21.02
N ASP A 113 12.30 4.79 -20.20
CA ASP A 113 11.78 5.78 -19.25
C ASP A 113 12.40 5.56 -17.86
N PHE A 114 13.60 6.05 -17.67
CA PHE A 114 14.36 5.85 -16.44
C PHE A 114 13.87 6.72 -15.28
N THR A 115 13.21 7.85 -15.55
CA THR A 115 12.64 8.71 -14.51
C THR A 115 11.44 8.07 -13.86
N THR A 116 10.49 7.58 -14.66
CA THR A 116 9.34 6.82 -14.15
C THR A 116 9.81 5.54 -13.46
N ARG A 117 10.77 4.83 -14.04
CA ARG A 117 11.37 3.64 -13.43
C ARG A 117 11.88 3.92 -12.01
N HIS A 118 12.68 4.96 -11.83
CA HIS A 118 13.26 5.32 -10.53
C HIS A 118 12.16 5.59 -9.49
N MET A 119 11.13 6.34 -9.85
CA MET A 119 9.98 6.60 -8.98
C MET A 119 9.29 5.30 -8.54
N LEU A 120 9.08 4.36 -9.46
CA LEU A 120 8.45 3.08 -9.15
C LEU A 120 9.36 2.15 -8.34
N GLU A 121 10.68 2.25 -8.51
CA GLU A 121 11.66 1.51 -7.70
C GLU A 121 11.64 1.96 -6.23
N ASP A 122 11.48 3.25 -5.96
CA ASP A 122 11.29 3.75 -4.59
C ASP A 122 9.99 3.22 -3.97
N MET A 123 8.91 3.19 -4.75
CA MET A 123 7.62 2.67 -4.28
C MET A 123 7.64 1.17 -3.98
N ILE A 124 8.33 0.36 -4.80
CA ILE A 124 8.41 -1.09 -4.55
C ILE A 124 9.21 -1.39 -3.27
N GLU A 125 10.20 -0.59 -2.93
CA GLU A 125 10.94 -0.72 -1.67
C GLU A 125 10.00 -0.54 -0.47
N ASP A 126 9.16 0.50 -0.48
CA ASP A 126 8.16 0.74 0.56
C ASP A 126 7.15 -0.42 0.66
N SER A 127 6.65 -0.93 -0.46
CA SER A 127 5.73 -2.07 -0.48
C SER A 127 6.37 -3.36 0.06
N GLU A 128 7.65 -3.59 -0.20
CA GLU A 128 8.40 -4.73 0.37
C GLU A 128 8.59 -4.57 1.90
N GLU A 129 8.77 -3.36 2.41
CA GLU A 129 8.77 -3.10 3.86
C GLU A 129 7.41 -3.37 4.50
N HIS A 130 6.31 -3.01 3.83
CA HIS A 130 4.96 -3.35 4.29
C HIS A 130 4.75 -4.87 4.37
N ILE A 131 5.19 -5.61 3.35
CA ILE A 131 5.15 -7.08 3.34
C ILE A 131 5.89 -7.65 4.55
N ASP A 132 7.13 -7.23 4.78
CA ASP A 132 7.94 -7.70 5.91
C ASP A 132 7.26 -7.43 7.24
N TRP A 133 6.64 -6.26 7.39
CA TRP A 133 5.90 -5.92 8.59
C TRP A 133 4.70 -6.86 8.81
N PHE A 134 3.85 -7.06 7.81
CA PHE A 134 2.68 -7.96 7.94
C PHE A 134 3.09 -9.41 8.20
N GLU A 135 4.11 -9.91 7.52
CA GLU A 135 4.66 -11.25 7.76
C GLU A 135 5.19 -11.38 9.18
N THR A 136 5.85 -10.36 9.68
CA THR A 136 6.35 -10.32 11.07
C THR A 136 5.22 -10.35 12.07
N GLN A 137 4.14 -9.58 11.87
CA GLN A 137 2.98 -9.60 12.77
C GLN A 137 2.33 -11.00 12.81
N LEU A 138 2.09 -11.58 11.64
CA LEU A 138 1.48 -12.93 11.54
C LEU A 138 2.37 -14.00 12.18
N ARG A 139 3.68 -13.92 12.02
CA ARG A 139 4.65 -14.82 12.65
C ARG A 139 4.64 -14.63 14.17
N THR A 140 4.62 -13.40 14.65
CA THR A 140 4.58 -13.09 16.10
C THR A 140 3.31 -13.63 16.74
N ILE A 141 2.14 -13.49 16.10
CA ILE A 141 0.90 -14.07 16.57
C ILE A 141 1.02 -15.58 16.78
N LYS A 142 1.65 -16.30 15.84
CA LYS A 142 1.91 -17.73 15.96
C LYS A 142 2.83 -18.08 17.13
N GLN A 143 3.80 -17.24 17.44
CA GLN A 143 4.80 -17.49 18.49
C GLN A 143 4.27 -17.23 19.89
N VAL A 144 3.54 -16.15 20.10
CA VAL A 144 3.11 -15.70 21.44
C VAL A 144 1.64 -15.99 21.74
N GLY A 145 0.89 -16.39 20.72
CA GLY A 145 -0.57 -16.55 20.78
C GLY A 145 -1.32 -15.23 20.57
N ILE A 146 -2.55 -15.34 20.04
CA ILE A 146 -3.34 -14.16 19.65
C ILE A 146 -3.67 -13.26 20.85
N GLU A 147 -3.98 -13.82 22.02
CA GLU A 147 -4.36 -13.05 23.19
C GLU A 147 -3.20 -12.20 23.70
N ASN A 148 -2.00 -12.77 23.79
CA ASN A 148 -0.80 -12.03 24.18
C ASN A 148 -0.45 -10.95 23.17
N TYR A 149 -0.54 -11.26 21.89
CA TYR A 149 -0.31 -10.28 20.83
C TYR A 149 -1.29 -9.11 20.93
N MET A 150 -2.58 -9.40 21.03
CA MET A 150 -3.61 -8.35 21.07
C MET A 150 -3.52 -7.49 22.32
N SER A 151 -3.12 -8.01 23.45
CA SER A 151 -2.96 -7.23 24.68
C SER A 151 -1.90 -6.12 24.54
N GLU A 152 -0.85 -6.34 23.77
CA GLU A 152 0.17 -5.32 23.47
C GLU A 152 -0.36 -4.24 22.50
N GLN A 153 -1.33 -4.57 21.65
CA GLN A 153 -1.89 -3.63 20.69
C GLN A 153 -2.87 -2.62 21.30
N MET A 154 -3.34 -2.86 22.50
CA MET A 154 -4.21 -1.94 23.27
C MET A 154 -3.44 -0.73 23.84
N LYS A 155 -2.12 -0.79 23.89
CA LYS A 155 -1.27 0.28 24.40
C LYS A 155 -1.09 1.35 23.33
N GLU A 156 -1.19 2.60 23.75
CA GLU A 156 -0.80 3.73 22.90
C GLU A 156 0.72 3.77 22.75
N ASP A 157 1.19 4.10 21.57
CA ASP A 157 2.59 4.43 21.37
C ASP A 157 2.84 5.80 22.03
N LYS A 158 3.66 5.80 23.07
CA LYS A 158 4.09 7.04 23.70
C LYS A 158 5.08 7.73 22.76
N ALA A 159 4.72 8.90 22.34
CA ALA A 159 5.60 9.78 21.58
C ALA A 159 6.87 10.09 22.38
#